data_4cdff93474f46f560849a2b80cec2f35
#
_entry.id   4cdff93474f46f560849a2b80cec2f35
#
_cell.length_a   1.000
_cell.length_b   1.000
_cell.length_c   1.000
_cell.angle_alpha   90.00
_cell.angle_beta   90.00
_cell.angle_gamma   90.00
#
_symmetry.space_group_name_H-M   'P 1'
#
loop_
_entity.id
_entity.type
_entity.pdbx_description
1 polymer ?
#
loop_
_entity_poly.entity_id
_entity_poly.type
_entity_poly.pdbx_seq_one_letter_code
_entity_poly.pdbx_strand_id
1 'polypeptide(L)'
;SAAETMPGVVAVLTRKDLSDIDPYYGHAIQDRPIVALEKVRFIGEPVAAVAAETASQAEAAMLQIQVDYEELSVAASLEAALAVDAPILHGGELRPGAAHGLGDLPDRAGNVCYSYSINRGDVDLARESADIVIDREYTFPAIYQYSMETHSVIAQHDGEEIRLWASCQHPFLVRAEMAKLFDLPIERVRITVPFLGGGFGGKSYTKMEPLATALARKAERPVKIVNRVDESMVTTRRHNMNCRMRTMATSKGELLG
;
A
#
# COMPACT_ATOMS: atom_id res chain seq x y z
N SER A 1 9.23 -16.26 -20.56
CA SER A 1 10.49 -15.98 -19.84
C SER A 1 11.22 -17.28 -19.52
N ALA A 2 12.52 -17.23 -19.19
CA ALA A 2 13.27 -18.42 -18.76
C ALA A 2 12.61 -19.06 -17.50
N ALA A 3 11.98 -18.26 -16.66
CA ALA A 3 11.23 -18.73 -15.49
C ALA A 3 10.05 -19.65 -15.86
N GLU A 4 9.33 -19.41 -16.93
CA GLU A 4 8.15 -20.21 -17.33
C GLU A 4 8.50 -21.65 -17.71
N THR A 5 9.73 -21.88 -18.16
CA THR A 5 10.17 -23.20 -18.61
C THR A 5 10.86 -24.01 -17.53
N MET A 6 10.97 -23.48 -16.31
CA MET A 6 11.60 -24.18 -15.20
C MET A 6 10.72 -25.30 -14.65
N PRO A 7 11.31 -26.41 -14.20
CA PRO A 7 10.56 -27.52 -13.63
C PRO A 7 9.73 -27.11 -12.41
N GLY A 8 8.46 -27.50 -12.41
CA GLY A 8 7.54 -27.22 -11.31
C GLY A 8 6.93 -25.82 -11.33
N VAL A 9 7.32 -24.95 -12.26
CA VAL A 9 6.65 -23.65 -12.44
C VAL A 9 5.28 -23.86 -13.07
N VAL A 10 4.27 -23.28 -12.44
CA VAL A 10 2.86 -23.38 -12.86
C VAL A 10 2.41 -22.13 -13.60
N ALA A 11 2.81 -20.95 -13.10
CA ALA A 11 2.47 -19.67 -13.72
C ALA A 11 3.51 -18.60 -13.41
N VAL A 12 3.69 -17.68 -14.35
CA VAL A 12 4.44 -16.42 -14.15
C VAL A 12 3.50 -15.28 -14.51
N LEU A 13 3.17 -14.46 -13.53
CA LEU A 13 2.30 -13.30 -13.68
C LEU A 13 3.15 -12.05 -13.99
N THR A 14 2.72 -11.30 -14.98
CA THR A 14 3.30 -10.02 -15.38
C THR A 14 2.20 -8.99 -15.63
N ARG A 15 2.56 -7.74 -15.87
CA ARG A 15 1.60 -6.67 -16.23
C ARG A 15 0.71 -7.01 -17.45
N LYS A 16 1.18 -7.86 -18.35
CA LYS A 16 0.42 -8.27 -19.55
C LYS A 16 -0.79 -9.13 -19.22
N ASP A 17 -0.75 -9.81 -18.10
CA ASP A 17 -1.80 -10.74 -17.65
C ASP A 17 -2.94 -10.05 -16.91
N LEU A 18 -2.86 -8.73 -16.77
CA LEU A 18 -3.83 -7.88 -16.06
C LEU A 18 -4.58 -6.92 -16.99
N SER A 19 -4.51 -7.15 -18.31
CA SER A 19 -5.11 -6.24 -19.30
C SER A 19 -6.64 -6.30 -19.36
N ASP A 20 -7.25 -7.29 -18.74
CA ASP A 20 -8.70 -7.52 -18.68
C ASP A 20 -9.36 -6.91 -17.43
N ILE A 21 -8.59 -6.36 -16.51
CA ILE A 21 -9.09 -5.68 -15.30
C ILE A 21 -8.41 -4.32 -15.12
N ASP A 22 -9.01 -3.44 -14.31
CA ASP A 22 -8.29 -2.28 -13.77
C ASP A 22 -7.41 -2.74 -12.60
N PRO A 23 -6.08 -2.86 -12.76
CA PRO A 23 -5.24 -3.51 -11.77
C PRO A 23 -4.92 -2.63 -10.55
N TYR A 24 -5.50 -1.44 -10.45
CA TYR A 24 -5.24 -0.52 -9.35
C TYR A 24 -6.18 -0.74 -8.18
N TYR A 25 -5.61 -0.78 -6.99
CA TYR A 25 -6.32 -0.86 -5.73
C TYR A 25 -5.81 0.15 -4.71
N GLY A 26 -6.52 0.32 -3.62
CA GLY A 26 -6.19 1.21 -2.52
C GLY A 26 -7.43 1.54 -1.72
N HIS A 27 -7.28 1.59 -0.40
CA HIS A 27 -8.39 1.78 0.52
C HIS A 27 -9.05 3.16 0.37
N ALA A 28 -8.27 4.23 0.43
CA ALA A 28 -8.74 5.60 0.28
C ALA A 28 -8.56 6.10 -1.16
N ILE A 29 -7.44 5.80 -1.77
CA ILE A 29 -7.05 6.19 -3.13
C ILE A 29 -6.57 4.94 -3.85
N GLN A 30 -7.08 4.70 -5.07
CA GLN A 30 -6.66 3.60 -5.93
C GLN A 30 -5.42 4.01 -6.74
N ASP A 31 -4.26 3.96 -6.14
CA ASP A 31 -3.00 4.34 -6.78
C ASP A 31 -1.91 3.26 -6.76
N ARG A 32 -2.22 2.09 -6.18
CA ARG A 32 -1.31 0.96 -6.09
C ARG A 32 -1.70 -0.13 -7.09
N PRO A 33 -0.87 -0.46 -8.09
CA PRO A 33 -1.15 -1.56 -9.01
C PRO A 33 -0.82 -2.92 -8.39
N ILE A 34 -1.45 -3.98 -8.87
CA ILE A 34 -1.14 -5.38 -8.50
C ILE A 34 0.33 -5.71 -8.77
N VAL A 35 0.83 -5.35 -9.95
CA VAL A 35 2.24 -5.30 -10.31
C VAL A 35 2.51 -3.98 -11.03
N ALA A 36 3.73 -3.49 -10.98
CA ALA A 36 4.13 -2.27 -11.66
C ALA A 36 3.81 -2.34 -13.16
N LEU A 37 3.10 -1.34 -13.69
CA LEU A 37 2.67 -1.30 -15.09
C LEU A 37 3.68 -0.57 -15.97
N GLU A 38 4.02 0.66 -15.61
CA GLU A 38 4.90 1.54 -16.40
C GLU A 38 6.20 1.84 -15.66
N LYS A 39 6.11 2.11 -14.34
CA LYS A 39 7.27 2.43 -13.51
C LYS A 39 7.10 1.83 -12.11
N VAL A 40 8.23 1.56 -11.47
CA VAL A 40 8.31 1.26 -10.04
C VAL A 40 8.55 2.55 -9.27
N ARG A 41 7.90 2.71 -8.12
CA ARG A 41 7.92 3.94 -7.32
C ARG A 41 8.68 3.80 -6.03
N PHE A 42 8.82 2.57 -5.53
CA PHE A 42 9.50 2.28 -4.27
C PHE A 42 10.05 0.85 -4.26
N ILE A 43 11.04 0.60 -3.41
CA ILE A 43 11.57 -0.75 -3.17
C ILE A 43 10.50 -1.62 -2.53
N GLY A 44 10.19 -2.75 -3.16
CA GLY A 44 9.15 -3.70 -2.73
C GLY A 44 7.85 -3.61 -3.54
N GLU A 45 7.75 -2.70 -4.52
CA GLU A 45 6.64 -2.72 -5.48
C GLU A 45 6.78 -3.95 -6.39
N PRO A 46 5.77 -4.85 -6.48
CA PRO A 46 5.88 -6.05 -7.31
C PRO A 46 6.02 -5.72 -8.79
N VAL A 47 6.88 -6.44 -9.51
CA VAL A 47 7.05 -6.31 -10.97
C VAL A 47 6.51 -7.54 -11.71
N ALA A 48 6.66 -8.70 -11.07
CA ALA A 48 6.16 -10.00 -11.55
C ALA A 48 5.98 -10.94 -10.36
N ALA A 49 5.29 -12.05 -10.57
CA ALA A 49 5.17 -13.10 -9.58
C ALA A 49 5.24 -14.48 -10.22
N VAL A 50 5.73 -15.46 -9.47
CA VAL A 50 5.84 -16.86 -9.91
C VAL A 50 5.05 -17.76 -8.96
N ALA A 51 4.27 -18.67 -9.51
CA ALA A 51 3.71 -19.82 -8.81
C ALA A 51 4.42 -21.10 -9.26
N ALA A 52 4.82 -21.90 -8.30
CA ALA A 52 5.42 -23.21 -8.54
C ALA A 52 4.89 -24.24 -7.54
N GLU A 53 5.16 -25.53 -7.77
CA GLU A 53 4.69 -26.62 -6.91
C GLU A 53 5.31 -26.57 -5.50
N THR A 54 6.53 -26.04 -5.38
CA THR A 54 7.22 -25.86 -4.10
C THR A 54 7.81 -24.46 -3.96
N ALA A 55 8.01 -24.00 -2.72
CA ALA A 55 8.61 -22.69 -2.44
C ALA A 55 10.03 -22.58 -3.05
N SER A 56 10.85 -23.62 -2.96
CA SER A 56 12.19 -23.61 -3.51
C SER A 56 12.22 -23.51 -5.05
N GLN A 57 11.25 -24.12 -5.73
CA GLN A 57 11.09 -23.95 -7.18
C GLN A 57 10.65 -22.54 -7.53
N ALA A 58 9.72 -21.96 -6.76
CA ALA A 58 9.28 -20.58 -6.97
C ALA A 58 10.44 -19.59 -6.76
N GLU A 59 11.25 -19.74 -5.71
CA GLU A 59 12.44 -18.93 -5.47
C GLU A 59 13.49 -19.07 -6.59
N ALA A 60 13.78 -20.28 -7.02
CA ALA A 60 14.70 -20.52 -8.13
C ALA A 60 14.22 -19.88 -9.43
N ALA A 61 12.91 -19.99 -9.73
CA ALA A 61 12.31 -19.41 -10.92
C ALA A 61 12.26 -17.86 -10.86
N MET A 62 12.01 -17.29 -9.69
CA MET A 62 12.03 -15.84 -9.48
C MET A 62 13.39 -15.24 -9.88
N LEU A 63 14.50 -15.92 -9.54
CA LEU A 63 15.86 -15.50 -9.90
C LEU A 63 16.13 -15.53 -11.43
N GLN A 64 15.29 -16.21 -12.21
CA GLN A 64 15.40 -16.23 -13.68
C GLN A 64 14.56 -15.16 -14.36
N ILE A 65 13.81 -14.36 -13.59
CA ILE A 65 13.09 -13.20 -14.13
C ILE A 65 14.08 -12.06 -14.30
N GLN A 66 14.38 -11.72 -15.53
CA GLN A 66 15.21 -10.58 -15.86
C GLN A 66 14.33 -9.34 -16.01
N VAL A 67 14.73 -8.26 -15.37
CA VAL A 67 14.06 -6.96 -15.45
C VAL A 67 15.09 -5.92 -15.81
N ASP A 68 14.91 -5.27 -16.95
CA ASP A 68 15.73 -4.14 -17.37
C ASP A 68 15.06 -2.85 -16.88
N TYR A 69 15.80 -2.07 -16.10
CA TYR A 69 15.32 -0.81 -15.54
C TYR A 69 15.97 0.39 -16.24
N GLU A 70 15.14 1.36 -16.59
CA GLU A 70 15.60 2.72 -16.89
C GLU A 70 15.48 3.54 -15.60
N GLU A 71 16.60 4.11 -15.14
CA GLU A 71 16.63 4.92 -13.93
C GLU A 71 15.93 6.26 -14.16
N LEU A 72 15.01 6.61 -13.28
CA LEU A 72 14.27 7.87 -13.27
C LEU A 72 14.74 8.74 -12.10
N SER A 73 14.48 10.04 -12.19
CA SER A 73 14.71 10.97 -11.08
C SER A 73 13.96 10.55 -9.82
N VAL A 74 14.61 10.61 -8.67
CA VAL A 74 14.08 10.15 -7.39
C VAL A 74 13.74 11.33 -6.48
N ALA A 75 12.56 11.30 -5.87
CA ALA A 75 12.19 12.16 -4.76
C ALA A 75 12.55 11.45 -3.43
N ALA A 76 13.79 11.62 -2.97
CA ALA A 76 14.32 10.85 -1.84
C ALA A 76 13.90 11.38 -0.46
N SER A 77 13.34 12.58 -0.35
CA SER A 77 12.85 13.19 0.89
C SER A 77 11.51 13.88 0.69
N LEU A 78 10.87 14.26 1.79
CA LEU A 78 9.63 15.05 1.75
C LEU A 78 9.86 16.40 1.06
N GLU A 79 10.95 17.07 1.35
CA GLU A 79 11.32 18.36 0.76
C GLU A 79 11.57 18.21 -0.75
N ALA A 80 12.29 17.16 -1.15
CA ALA A 80 12.51 16.86 -2.56
C ALA A 80 11.21 16.52 -3.31
N ALA A 81 10.26 15.85 -2.65
CA ALA A 81 8.97 15.54 -3.24
C ALA A 81 8.04 16.77 -3.39
N LEU A 82 8.24 17.80 -2.56
CA LEU A 82 7.46 19.04 -2.57
C LEU A 82 8.13 20.17 -3.38
N ALA A 83 9.34 19.97 -3.90
CA ALA A 83 10.02 20.96 -4.73
C ALA A 83 9.23 21.23 -6.04
N VAL A 84 9.36 22.44 -6.58
CA VAL A 84 8.62 22.87 -7.78
C VAL A 84 8.94 21.99 -9.00
N ASP A 85 10.18 21.53 -9.07
CA ASP A 85 10.73 20.67 -10.15
C ASP A 85 10.76 19.19 -9.77
N ALA A 86 10.07 18.80 -8.70
CA ALA A 86 10.03 17.43 -8.25
C ALA A 86 9.46 16.48 -9.32
N PRO A 87 10.06 15.28 -9.50
CA PRO A 87 9.48 14.28 -10.38
C PRO A 87 8.09 13.85 -9.85
N ILE A 88 7.11 13.81 -10.75
CA ILE A 88 5.75 13.37 -10.39
C ILE A 88 5.73 11.86 -10.22
N LEU A 89 5.45 11.41 -9.00
CA LEU A 89 5.41 9.98 -8.64
C LEU A 89 4.16 9.29 -9.14
N HIS A 90 3.00 9.92 -8.95
CA HIS A 90 1.71 9.44 -9.44
C HIS A 90 1.09 10.50 -10.35
N GLY A 91 0.98 10.22 -11.64
CA GLY A 91 0.27 11.07 -12.61
C GLY A 91 -1.23 10.82 -12.63
N GLY A 92 -1.96 11.71 -13.30
CA GLY A 92 -3.39 11.56 -13.54
C GLY A 92 -4.27 11.97 -12.36
N GLU A 93 -5.57 11.76 -12.53
CA GLU A 93 -6.59 12.06 -11.52
C GLU A 93 -6.52 11.09 -10.34
N LEU A 94 -6.87 11.58 -9.16
CA LEU A 94 -7.06 10.74 -7.99
C LEU A 94 -8.31 9.89 -8.16
N ARG A 95 -8.21 8.59 -7.92
CA ARG A 95 -9.33 7.66 -7.99
C ARG A 95 -9.77 7.25 -6.59
N PRO A 96 -11.08 7.33 -6.27
CA PRO A 96 -11.58 6.97 -4.94
C PRO A 96 -11.38 5.47 -4.69
N GLY A 97 -10.92 5.14 -3.48
CA GLY A 97 -10.76 3.78 -3.02
C GLY A 97 -12.08 3.07 -2.71
N ALA A 98 -11.98 1.83 -2.21
CA ALA A 98 -13.14 1.02 -1.85
C ALA A 98 -13.87 1.51 -0.59
N ALA A 99 -13.17 2.17 0.31
CA ALA A 99 -13.76 2.76 1.51
C ALA A 99 -13.87 4.28 1.35
N HIS A 100 -15.09 4.74 1.26
CA HIS A 100 -15.41 6.15 1.19
C HIS A 100 -15.35 6.80 2.57
N GLY A 101 -14.83 7.99 2.65
CA GLY A 101 -14.82 8.81 3.87
C GLY A 101 -14.13 10.15 3.66
N LEU A 102 -13.48 10.32 2.52
CA LEU A 102 -12.75 11.56 2.21
C LEU A 102 -13.58 12.60 1.44
N GLY A 103 -14.86 12.30 1.14
CA GLY A 103 -15.66 13.15 0.26
C GLY A 103 -15.08 13.18 -1.16
N ASP A 104 -15.29 14.30 -1.87
CA ASP A 104 -14.68 14.52 -3.17
C ASP A 104 -13.15 14.64 -2.99
N LEU A 105 -12.41 13.84 -3.75
CA LEU A 105 -10.96 13.92 -3.72
C LEU A 105 -10.53 15.26 -4.36
N PRO A 106 -9.64 16.03 -3.71
CA PRO A 106 -9.17 17.28 -4.27
C PRO A 106 -8.31 17.05 -5.50
N ASP A 107 -8.19 18.07 -6.34
CA ASP A 107 -7.22 18.06 -7.42
C ASP A 107 -5.81 17.87 -6.86
N ARG A 108 -5.06 16.96 -7.49
CA ARG A 108 -3.70 16.69 -7.08
C ARG A 108 -2.78 17.83 -7.50
N ALA A 109 -2.09 18.42 -6.52
CA ALA A 109 -1.04 19.40 -6.76
C ALA A 109 0.35 18.72 -6.62
N GLY A 110 0.97 18.40 -7.74
CA GLY A 110 2.28 17.73 -7.73
C GLY A 110 2.23 16.35 -7.03
N ASN A 111 3.07 16.18 -6.00
CA ASN A 111 3.09 14.96 -5.18
C ASN A 111 2.24 15.04 -3.91
N VAL A 112 1.47 16.12 -3.72
CA VAL A 112 0.51 16.23 -2.61
C VAL A 112 -0.75 15.46 -2.97
N CYS A 113 -1.01 14.37 -2.25
CA CYS A 113 -2.20 13.55 -2.51
C CYS A 113 -3.45 14.06 -1.77
N TYR A 114 -3.28 14.74 -0.66
CA TYR A 114 -4.38 15.27 0.14
C TYR A 114 -3.92 16.41 1.05
N SER A 115 -4.78 17.40 1.24
CA SER A 115 -4.57 18.50 2.17
C SER A 115 -5.91 18.89 2.81
N TYR A 116 -5.92 19.10 4.12
CA TYR A 116 -7.10 19.60 4.82
C TYR A 116 -6.69 20.45 6.00
N SER A 117 -7.60 21.29 6.47
CA SER A 117 -7.41 22.10 7.66
C SER A 117 -8.59 21.96 8.64
N ILE A 118 -8.28 21.97 9.92
CA ILE A 118 -9.27 22.02 10.99
C ILE A 118 -8.94 23.22 11.87
N ASN A 119 -9.90 24.11 12.03
CA ASN A 119 -9.78 25.25 12.91
C ASN A 119 -10.79 25.17 14.07
N ARG A 120 -10.32 25.51 15.25
CA ARG A 120 -11.15 25.66 16.43
C ARG A 120 -10.67 26.85 17.26
N GLY A 121 -11.55 27.83 17.49
CA GLY A 121 -11.20 29.05 18.17
C GLY A 121 -10.46 30.04 17.26
N ASP A 122 -9.80 31.00 17.88
CA ASP A 122 -9.02 32.07 17.24
C ASP A 122 -7.55 31.95 17.59
N VAL A 123 -6.76 31.44 16.65
CA VAL A 123 -5.32 31.16 16.83
C VAL A 123 -4.51 32.46 16.93
N ASP A 124 -4.93 33.51 16.22
CA ASP A 124 -4.22 34.78 16.22
C ASP A 124 -4.43 35.51 17.55
N LEU A 125 -5.65 35.52 18.06
CA LEU A 125 -5.96 36.06 19.40
C LEU A 125 -5.24 35.25 20.49
N ALA A 126 -5.19 33.95 20.39
CA ALA A 126 -4.44 33.10 21.32
C ALA A 126 -2.95 33.47 21.34
N ARG A 127 -2.37 33.74 20.17
CA ARG A 127 -0.96 34.16 20.04
C ARG A 127 -0.69 35.53 20.65
N GLU A 128 -1.57 36.50 20.43
CA GLU A 128 -1.45 37.86 20.99
C GLU A 128 -1.57 37.86 22.52
N SER A 129 -2.36 36.92 23.06
CA SER A 129 -2.62 36.80 24.50
C SER A 129 -1.62 35.91 25.24
N ALA A 130 -0.71 35.25 24.54
CA ALA A 130 0.22 34.30 25.14
C ALA A 130 1.44 34.96 25.71
N ASP A 131 1.79 34.64 26.97
CA ASP A 131 3.05 35.01 27.60
C ASP A 131 4.21 34.12 27.11
N ILE A 132 3.89 32.87 26.72
CA ILE A 132 4.85 31.84 26.30
C ILE A 132 4.39 31.24 24.97
N VAL A 133 5.28 31.27 23.98
CA VAL A 133 5.09 30.65 22.69
C VAL A 133 6.24 29.68 22.43
N ILE A 134 5.94 28.40 22.26
CA ILE A 134 6.91 27.35 21.92
C ILE A 134 6.64 26.89 20.50
N ASP A 135 7.58 27.11 19.60
CA ASP A 135 7.54 26.64 18.20
C ASP A 135 8.64 25.58 18.01
N ARG A 136 8.27 24.36 17.62
CA ARG A 136 9.18 23.23 17.46
C ARG A 136 8.84 22.41 16.24
N GLU A 137 9.88 21.87 15.63
CA GLU A 137 9.76 20.86 14.57
C GLU A 137 10.20 19.49 15.10
N TYR A 138 9.44 18.47 14.71
CA TYR A 138 9.69 17.08 15.04
C TYR A 138 9.69 16.28 13.76
N THR A 139 10.73 15.46 13.55
CA THR A 139 10.85 14.56 12.41
C THR A 139 10.77 13.13 12.89
N PHE A 140 9.91 12.34 12.25
CA PHE A 140 9.72 10.93 12.53
C PHE A 140 10.14 10.12 11.31
N PRO A 141 11.04 9.14 11.44
CA PRO A 141 11.42 8.28 10.34
C PRO A 141 10.28 7.32 9.96
N ALA A 142 10.36 6.75 8.75
CA ALA A 142 9.52 5.62 8.38
C ALA A 142 9.88 4.40 9.24
N ILE A 143 8.86 3.69 9.71
CA ILE A 143 9.03 2.53 10.61
C ILE A 143 8.17 1.38 10.12
N TYR A 144 8.75 0.18 10.08
CA TYR A 144 8.02 -1.07 9.96
C TYR A 144 7.53 -1.53 11.34
N GLN A 145 6.34 -2.14 11.39
CA GLN A 145 5.65 -2.48 12.64
C GLN A 145 6.23 -3.70 13.37
N TYR A 146 7.07 -4.50 12.72
CA TYR A 146 7.74 -5.69 13.27
C TYR A 146 6.79 -6.69 13.95
N SER A 147 5.64 -6.98 13.34
CA SER A 147 4.81 -8.10 13.82
C SER A 147 5.57 -9.42 13.65
N MET A 148 5.46 -10.31 14.67
CA MET A 148 6.16 -11.60 14.66
C MET A 148 5.75 -12.48 13.48
N GLU A 149 4.45 -12.51 13.16
CA GLU A 149 3.96 -13.10 11.92
C GLU A 149 4.14 -12.11 10.78
N THR A 150 4.82 -12.51 9.73
CA THR A 150 4.96 -11.75 8.49
C THR A 150 3.65 -11.70 7.71
N HIS A 151 3.58 -10.95 6.62
CA HIS A 151 2.41 -10.96 5.74
C HIS A 151 2.30 -12.32 5.04
N SER A 152 1.10 -12.90 5.07
CA SER A 152 0.82 -14.17 4.42
C SER A 152 -0.60 -14.21 3.87
N VAL A 153 -0.79 -14.88 2.74
CA VAL A 153 -2.09 -15.10 2.12
C VAL A 153 -2.10 -16.41 1.34
N ILE A 154 -3.22 -17.12 1.41
CA ILE A 154 -3.59 -18.17 0.46
C ILE A 154 -4.77 -17.64 -0.32
N ALA A 155 -4.69 -17.67 -1.65
CA ALA A 155 -5.73 -17.24 -2.56
C ALA A 155 -6.21 -18.41 -3.43
N GLN A 156 -7.52 -18.49 -3.60
CA GLN A 156 -8.18 -19.34 -4.58
C GLN A 156 -9.13 -18.45 -5.39
N HIS A 157 -9.07 -18.58 -6.70
CA HIS A 157 -9.96 -17.88 -7.62
C HIS A 157 -10.26 -18.76 -8.84
N ASP A 158 -11.53 -19.10 -9.04
CA ASP A 158 -12.01 -19.96 -10.12
C ASP A 158 -12.72 -19.21 -11.26
N GLY A 159 -12.65 -17.89 -11.26
CA GLY A 159 -13.33 -17.00 -12.20
C GLY A 159 -14.66 -16.47 -11.68
N GLU A 160 -15.33 -17.16 -10.76
CA GLU A 160 -16.62 -16.77 -10.19
C GLU A 160 -16.55 -16.37 -8.72
N GLU A 161 -15.65 -16.98 -7.95
CA GLU A 161 -15.49 -16.74 -6.52
C GLU A 161 -14.03 -16.50 -6.15
N ILE A 162 -13.84 -15.69 -5.11
CA ILE A 162 -12.54 -15.49 -4.46
C ILE A 162 -12.65 -15.99 -3.01
N ARG A 163 -11.71 -16.85 -2.63
CA ARG A 163 -11.54 -17.30 -1.25
C ARG A 163 -10.12 -17.01 -0.81
N LEU A 164 -9.99 -16.24 0.27
CA LEU A 164 -8.70 -15.87 0.84
C LEU A 164 -8.61 -16.34 2.29
N TRP A 165 -7.45 -16.84 2.66
CA TRP A 165 -6.99 -16.98 4.03
C TRP A 165 -5.80 -16.04 4.18
N ALA A 166 -5.99 -14.94 4.92
CA ALA A 166 -5.04 -13.84 4.94
C ALA A 166 -4.72 -13.39 6.36
N SER A 167 -3.48 -12.99 6.58
CA SER A 167 -3.07 -12.30 7.79
C SER A 167 -3.45 -10.82 7.69
N CYS A 168 -4.73 -10.47 7.87
CA CYS A 168 -5.22 -9.10 7.78
C CYS A 168 -6.05 -8.69 9.01
N GLN A 169 -6.01 -7.39 9.36
CA GLN A 169 -6.72 -6.84 10.52
C GLN A 169 -8.17 -6.47 10.20
N HIS A 170 -8.46 -6.15 8.94
CA HIS A 170 -9.78 -5.66 8.51
C HIS A 170 -10.34 -6.49 7.33
N PRO A 171 -10.79 -7.74 7.58
CA PRO A 171 -11.23 -8.64 6.50
C PRO A 171 -12.38 -8.07 5.65
N PHE A 172 -13.27 -7.29 6.24
CA PHE A 172 -14.39 -6.69 5.52
C PHE A 172 -13.95 -5.60 4.53
N LEU A 173 -12.92 -4.81 4.87
CA LEU A 173 -12.34 -3.82 3.97
C LEU A 173 -11.62 -4.50 2.81
N VAL A 174 -10.80 -5.51 3.12
CA VAL A 174 -10.13 -6.34 2.10
C VAL A 174 -11.17 -6.99 1.18
N ARG A 175 -12.26 -7.52 1.73
CA ARG A 175 -13.36 -8.12 0.96
C ARG A 175 -13.97 -7.15 -0.03
N ALA A 176 -14.33 -5.96 0.42
CA ALA A 176 -14.92 -4.92 -0.44
C ALA A 176 -13.96 -4.49 -1.57
N GLU A 177 -12.68 -4.34 -1.23
CA GLU A 177 -11.65 -3.96 -2.20
C GLU A 177 -11.40 -5.06 -3.24
N MET A 178 -11.33 -6.32 -2.82
CA MET A 178 -11.18 -7.46 -3.72
C MET A 178 -12.39 -7.64 -4.65
N ALA A 179 -13.61 -7.46 -4.14
CA ALA A 179 -14.83 -7.50 -4.93
C ALA A 179 -14.81 -6.43 -6.03
N LYS A 180 -14.45 -5.20 -5.68
CA LYS A 180 -14.32 -4.09 -6.64
C LYS A 180 -13.21 -4.35 -7.68
N LEU A 181 -12.04 -4.82 -7.24
CA LEU A 181 -10.86 -5.01 -8.08
C LEU A 181 -11.06 -6.09 -9.15
N PHE A 182 -11.76 -7.18 -8.80
CA PHE A 182 -12.02 -8.30 -9.70
C PHE A 182 -13.44 -8.30 -10.30
N ASP A 183 -14.17 -7.18 -10.16
CA ASP A 183 -15.53 -7.00 -10.67
C ASP A 183 -16.48 -8.15 -10.29
N LEU A 184 -16.47 -8.54 -9.02
CA LEU A 184 -17.31 -9.61 -8.48
C LEU A 184 -18.34 -9.06 -7.49
N PRO A 185 -19.55 -9.67 -7.43
CA PRO A 185 -20.45 -9.42 -6.32
C PRO A 185 -19.77 -9.72 -4.98
N ILE A 186 -20.01 -8.89 -3.96
CA ILE A 186 -19.35 -9.03 -2.66
C ILE A 186 -19.62 -10.39 -2.00
N GLU A 187 -20.75 -11.01 -2.30
CA GLU A 187 -21.15 -12.34 -1.83
C GLU A 187 -20.25 -13.45 -2.36
N ARG A 188 -19.58 -13.20 -3.49
CA ARG A 188 -18.66 -14.13 -4.14
C ARG A 188 -17.23 -14.00 -3.61
N VAL A 189 -16.98 -13.08 -2.68
CA VAL A 189 -15.66 -12.90 -2.06
C VAL A 189 -15.72 -13.27 -0.59
N ARG A 190 -14.87 -14.20 -0.18
CA ARG A 190 -14.76 -14.66 1.21
C ARG A 190 -13.35 -14.50 1.73
N ILE A 191 -13.23 -13.78 2.85
CA ILE A 191 -11.96 -13.59 3.56
C ILE A 191 -12.02 -14.31 4.90
N THR A 192 -11.05 -15.17 5.16
CA THR A 192 -10.90 -15.90 6.43
C THR A 192 -9.59 -15.46 7.09
N VAL A 193 -9.66 -15.04 8.34
CA VAL A 193 -8.50 -14.74 9.18
C VAL A 193 -8.47 -15.77 10.30
N PRO A 194 -7.64 -16.82 10.21
CA PRO A 194 -7.61 -17.88 11.23
C PRO A 194 -7.10 -17.34 12.58
N PHE A 195 -5.86 -16.84 12.58
CA PHE A 195 -5.20 -16.19 13.70
C PHE A 195 -4.31 -15.08 13.14
N LEU A 196 -4.15 -14.02 13.90
CA LEU A 196 -3.31 -12.88 13.53
C LEU A 196 -2.16 -12.73 14.53
N GLY A 197 -0.95 -13.03 14.10
CA GLY A 197 0.27 -12.97 14.91
C GLY A 197 0.87 -11.57 15.01
N GLY A 198 0.02 -10.57 15.29
CA GLY A 198 0.36 -9.15 15.34
C GLY A 198 0.09 -8.43 14.02
N GLY A 199 -0.27 -7.16 14.11
CA GLY A 199 -0.54 -6.32 12.94
C GLY A 199 -0.10 -4.88 13.14
N PHE A 200 -0.49 -4.26 14.28
CA PHE A 200 -0.07 -2.91 14.69
C PHE A 200 -0.28 -1.84 13.59
N GLY A 201 -1.35 -2.02 12.80
CA GLY A 201 -1.64 -1.19 11.64
C GLY A 201 -0.96 -1.66 10.33
N GLY A 202 0.06 -2.50 10.38
CA GLY A 202 0.77 -2.99 9.19
C GLY A 202 -0.04 -3.94 8.31
N LYS A 203 -1.08 -4.57 8.87
CA LYS A 203 -1.98 -5.50 8.18
C LYS A 203 -3.41 -4.96 8.07
N SER A 204 -3.59 -3.64 8.16
CA SER A 204 -4.92 -3.01 8.17
C SER A 204 -5.58 -2.96 6.80
N TYR A 205 -4.81 -2.80 5.75
CA TYR A 205 -5.30 -2.63 4.38
C TYR A 205 -4.78 -3.74 3.49
N THR A 206 -5.41 -3.91 2.34
CA THR A 206 -5.01 -4.85 1.29
C THR A 206 -3.54 -4.66 0.89
N LYS A 207 -2.79 -5.75 0.83
CA LYS A 207 -1.35 -5.76 0.52
C LYS A 207 -1.02 -6.75 -0.58
N MET A 208 -1.04 -8.05 -0.25
CA MET A 208 -0.63 -9.13 -1.14
C MET A 208 -1.82 -9.90 -1.72
N GLU A 209 -3.01 -9.65 -1.20
CA GLU A 209 -4.23 -10.34 -1.58
C GLU A 209 -4.53 -10.19 -3.08
N PRO A 210 -4.39 -8.98 -3.70
CA PRO A 210 -4.58 -8.82 -5.14
C PRO A 210 -3.56 -9.62 -5.97
N LEU A 211 -2.28 -9.58 -5.58
CA LEU A 211 -1.23 -10.32 -6.28
C LEU A 211 -1.46 -11.83 -6.21
N ALA A 212 -1.75 -12.34 -5.00
CA ALA A 212 -2.03 -13.76 -4.80
C ALA A 212 -3.26 -14.22 -5.58
N THR A 213 -4.31 -13.40 -5.63
CA THR A 213 -5.54 -13.71 -6.36
C THR A 213 -5.32 -13.72 -7.87
N ALA A 214 -4.63 -12.71 -8.42
CA ALA A 214 -4.31 -12.66 -9.83
C ALA A 214 -3.41 -13.85 -10.25
N LEU A 215 -2.45 -14.20 -9.40
CA LEU A 215 -1.58 -15.35 -9.64
C LEU A 215 -2.35 -16.68 -9.54
N ALA A 216 -3.28 -16.81 -8.57
CA ALA A 216 -4.15 -18.00 -8.45
C ALA A 216 -5.08 -18.16 -9.65
N ARG A 217 -5.64 -17.05 -10.16
CA ARG A 217 -6.43 -17.04 -11.38
C ARG A 217 -5.64 -17.55 -12.58
N LYS A 218 -4.41 -17.05 -12.76
CA LYS A 218 -3.55 -17.48 -13.87
C LYS A 218 -3.07 -18.92 -13.72
N ALA A 219 -2.79 -19.37 -12.49
CA ALA A 219 -2.35 -20.71 -12.20
C ALA A 219 -3.47 -21.75 -12.24
N GLU A 220 -4.75 -21.31 -12.23
CA GLU A 220 -5.96 -22.15 -12.07
C GLU A 220 -5.86 -23.09 -10.84
N ARG A 221 -5.18 -22.64 -9.81
CA ARG A 221 -4.90 -23.39 -8.56
C ARG A 221 -4.83 -22.44 -7.37
N PRO A 222 -5.06 -22.93 -6.15
CA PRO A 222 -4.75 -22.16 -4.95
C PRO A 222 -3.27 -21.79 -4.90
N VAL A 223 -2.99 -20.51 -4.59
CA VAL A 223 -1.63 -19.97 -4.45
C VAL A 223 -1.42 -19.46 -3.03
N LYS A 224 -0.28 -19.81 -2.45
CA LYS A 224 0.16 -19.29 -1.16
C LYS A 224 1.35 -18.35 -1.35
N ILE A 225 1.26 -17.15 -0.80
CA ILE A 225 2.38 -16.21 -0.68
C ILE A 225 2.66 -15.99 0.80
N VAL A 226 3.94 -16.06 1.17
CA VAL A 226 4.41 -15.75 2.53
C VAL A 226 5.64 -14.87 2.39
N ASN A 227 5.57 -13.65 2.90
CA ASN A 227 6.71 -12.76 2.88
C ASN A 227 7.76 -13.20 3.91
N ARG A 228 9.02 -13.11 3.53
CA ARG A 228 10.11 -13.06 4.49
C ARG A 228 10.05 -11.75 5.29
N VAL A 229 10.86 -11.63 6.33
CA VAL A 229 10.88 -10.41 7.17
C VAL A 229 11.29 -9.18 6.35
N ASP A 230 12.34 -9.30 5.54
CA ASP A 230 12.83 -8.25 4.67
C ASP A 230 11.78 -7.79 3.62
N GLU A 231 11.02 -8.71 3.06
CA GLU A 231 9.91 -8.43 2.15
C GLU A 231 8.75 -7.73 2.87
N SER A 232 8.43 -8.17 4.09
CA SER A 232 7.39 -7.50 4.90
C SER A 232 7.79 -6.07 5.27
N MET A 233 9.07 -5.80 5.52
CA MET A 233 9.58 -4.46 5.82
C MET A 233 9.41 -3.47 4.67
N VAL A 234 9.37 -3.94 3.42
CA VAL A 234 9.16 -3.09 2.24
C VAL A 234 7.71 -3.10 1.74
N THR A 235 6.90 -4.08 2.17
CA THR A 235 5.48 -4.18 1.80
C THR A 235 4.65 -3.06 2.43
N THR A 236 4.90 -2.71 3.70
CA THR A 236 4.19 -1.65 4.41
C THR A 236 5.05 -1.03 5.50
N ARG A 237 4.87 0.28 5.69
CA ARG A 237 5.57 1.05 6.73
C ARG A 237 4.66 2.18 7.21
N ARG A 238 4.86 2.64 8.43
CA ARG A 238 4.37 3.94 8.85
C ARG A 238 5.20 5.00 8.10
N HIS A 239 4.55 5.99 7.53
CA HIS A 239 5.22 7.07 6.80
C HIS A 239 6.22 7.81 7.70
N ASN A 240 7.27 8.36 7.10
CA ASN A 240 7.98 9.47 7.70
C ASN A 240 7.03 10.67 7.82
N MET A 241 7.30 11.53 8.78
CA MET A 241 6.45 12.69 9.06
C MET A 241 7.30 13.84 9.58
N ASN A 242 7.07 15.04 9.07
CA ASN A 242 7.53 16.28 9.65
C ASN A 242 6.34 16.98 10.30
N CYS A 243 6.48 17.29 11.57
CA CYS A 243 5.43 17.95 12.36
C CYS A 243 5.98 19.25 12.93
N ARG A 244 5.38 20.37 12.54
CA ARG A 244 5.62 21.65 13.20
C ARG A 244 4.49 21.91 14.18
N MET A 245 4.86 22.07 15.46
CA MET A 245 3.92 22.32 16.54
C MET A 245 4.21 23.66 17.19
N ARG A 246 3.18 24.48 17.30
CA ARG A 246 3.22 25.71 18.08
C ARG A 246 2.25 25.57 19.24
N THR A 247 2.76 25.77 20.45
CA THR A 247 1.98 25.74 21.70
C THR A 247 2.04 27.12 22.35
N MET A 248 0.91 27.63 22.79
CA MET A 248 0.75 28.95 23.38
C MET A 248 0.16 28.82 24.77
N ALA A 249 0.74 29.50 25.75
CA ALA A 249 0.30 29.42 27.14
C ALA A 249 0.47 30.76 27.88
N THR A 250 -0.28 30.93 28.96
CA THR A 250 -0.05 31.99 29.94
C THR A 250 1.13 31.64 30.84
N SER A 251 1.70 32.64 31.54
CA SER A 251 2.73 32.45 32.57
C SER A 251 2.28 31.58 33.74
N LYS A 252 0.97 31.37 33.90
CA LYS A 252 0.36 30.46 34.89
C LYS A 252 0.20 29.04 34.40
N GLY A 253 0.58 28.72 33.16
CA GLY A 253 0.51 27.38 32.58
C GLY A 253 -0.86 27.04 31.96
N GLU A 254 -1.74 28.00 31.74
CA GLU A 254 -2.99 27.81 31.02
C GLU A 254 -2.70 27.76 29.51
N LEU A 255 -3.14 26.69 28.84
CA LEU A 255 -3.01 26.53 27.39
C LEU A 255 -4.04 27.40 26.67
N LEU A 256 -3.57 28.19 25.73
CA LEU A 256 -4.40 29.05 24.89
C LEU A 256 -4.56 28.53 23.45
N GLY A 257 -3.60 27.68 23.01
CA GLY A 257 -3.59 27.09 21.69
C GLY A 257 -2.37 26.20 21.46
#